data_4e76aa7aaa2b062e8056cf99867b8918
#
_entry.id   4e76aa7aaa2b062e8056cf99867b8918
#
_cell.length_a   1.000
_cell.length_b   1.000
_cell.length_c   1.000
_cell.angle_alpha   90.00
_cell.angle_beta   90.00
_cell.angle_gamma   90.00
#
_symmetry.space_group_name_H-M   'P 1'
#
loop_
_entity.id
_entity.type
_entity.pdbx_description
1 polymer ?
#
loop_
_entity_poly.entity_id
_entity_poly.type
_entity_poly.pdbx_seq_one_letter_code
_entity_poly.pdbx_strand_id
1 'polypeptide(L)'
;MSKTTDLVTADELERFPRDDRRYELVEGRVIPMSPVGYQHGKVVLQLGFLLSRYLKSQPVGVVMTEVGFKLEFGPDTVRAPDIAFIRAHRIPANTRGFFTGPPDLAIEVLSPDDRPSDVRAKVDQYLARGVALVVVVDPDQKTVTTWRPSTPPVPLRAEEDRLDLGDVIQGFSCSLREIFE
;
A
#
# COMPACT_ATOMS: atom_id res chain seq x y z
N MET A 1 23.53 -2.86 30.57
CA MET A 1 23.93 -3.45 29.28
C MET A 1 22.77 -3.27 28.32
N SER A 2 22.89 -2.33 27.37
CA SER A 2 21.88 -2.12 26.33
C SER A 2 21.92 -3.34 25.40
N LYS A 3 20.82 -4.09 25.30
CA LYS A 3 20.68 -5.09 24.24
C LYS A 3 20.66 -4.35 22.91
N THR A 4 21.76 -4.39 22.18
CA THR A 4 21.75 -4.05 20.75
C THR A 4 20.78 -5.03 20.10
N THR A 5 19.59 -4.58 19.76
CA THR A 5 18.65 -5.38 18.98
C THR A 5 19.28 -5.45 17.59
N ASP A 6 19.79 -6.60 17.19
CA ASP A 6 20.34 -6.79 15.85
C ASP A 6 19.26 -6.43 14.84
N LEU A 7 19.62 -5.56 13.88
CA LEU A 7 18.71 -5.14 12.82
C LEU A 7 18.52 -6.32 11.85
N VAL A 8 17.28 -6.57 11.46
CA VAL A 8 16.91 -7.62 10.51
C VAL A 8 17.01 -7.05 9.10
N THR A 9 17.53 -7.83 8.17
CA THR A 9 17.53 -7.52 6.75
C THR A 9 16.24 -8.00 6.07
N ALA A 10 15.94 -7.44 4.91
CA ALA A 10 14.80 -7.89 4.09
C ALA A 10 14.94 -9.37 3.68
N ASP A 11 16.16 -9.81 3.39
CA ASP A 11 16.43 -11.21 3.02
C ASP A 11 16.25 -12.17 4.20
N GLU A 12 16.53 -11.73 5.42
CA GLU A 12 16.22 -12.49 6.63
C GLU A 12 14.72 -12.53 6.88
N LEU A 13 14.00 -11.41 6.70
CA LEU A 13 12.54 -11.37 6.83
C LEU A 13 11.85 -12.34 5.84
N GLU A 14 12.33 -12.43 4.59
CA GLU A 14 11.80 -13.40 3.61
C GLU A 14 11.93 -14.85 4.05
N ARG A 15 12.91 -15.16 4.91
CA ARG A 15 13.17 -16.51 5.44
C ARG A 15 12.48 -16.77 6.77
N PHE A 16 11.74 -15.81 7.31
CA PHE A 16 11.00 -16.04 8.55
C PHE A 16 10.07 -17.23 8.39
N PRO A 17 9.86 -18.01 9.47
CA PRO A 17 8.90 -19.08 9.44
C PRO A 17 7.57 -18.59 8.88
N ARG A 18 7.00 -19.35 7.94
CA ARG A 18 5.66 -19.10 7.43
C ARG A 18 4.64 -19.56 8.48
N ASP A 19 4.73 -18.94 9.68
CA ASP A 19 3.63 -18.94 10.64
C ASP A 19 2.54 -18.02 10.06
N ASP A 20 1.31 -18.12 10.52
CA ASP A 20 0.16 -17.35 10.03
C ASP A 20 0.27 -15.84 10.32
N ARG A 21 1.49 -15.32 10.52
CA ARG A 21 1.78 -13.93 10.83
C ARG A 21 2.38 -13.23 9.63
N ARG A 22 2.01 -11.98 9.47
CA ARG A 22 2.59 -11.05 8.51
C ARG A 22 3.45 -10.03 9.23
N TYR A 23 4.48 -9.56 8.54
CA TYR A 23 5.43 -8.61 9.10
C TYR A 23 5.80 -7.55 8.08
N GLU A 24 5.97 -6.34 8.55
CA GLU A 24 6.71 -5.29 7.86
C GLU A 24 8.10 -5.13 8.49
N LEU A 25 9.00 -4.47 7.79
CA LEU A 25 10.32 -4.10 8.29
C LEU A 25 10.49 -2.60 8.19
N VAL A 26 10.84 -1.95 9.28
CA VAL A 26 11.05 -0.51 9.32
C VAL A 26 12.42 -0.23 9.94
N GLU A 27 13.34 0.27 9.13
CA GLU A 27 14.72 0.55 9.55
C GLU A 27 15.35 -0.67 10.27
N GLY A 28 15.18 -1.86 9.70
CA GLY A 28 15.66 -3.12 10.27
C GLY A 28 14.87 -3.65 11.47
N ARG A 29 13.77 -3.01 11.86
CA ARG A 29 12.91 -3.44 12.97
C ARG A 29 11.68 -4.16 12.44
N VAL A 30 11.44 -5.39 12.92
CA VAL A 30 10.29 -6.19 12.54
C VAL A 30 9.02 -5.67 13.22
N ILE A 31 8.02 -5.34 12.44
CA ILE A 31 6.71 -4.87 12.89
C ILE A 31 5.68 -5.96 12.58
N PRO A 32 5.12 -6.64 13.59
CA PRO A 32 4.07 -7.63 13.35
C PRO A 32 2.77 -6.95 12.93
N MET A 33 2.08 -7.55 11.96
CA MET A 33 0.79 -7.08 11.48
C MET A 33 -0.35 -7.88 12.14
N SER A 34 -1.36 -7.19 12.62
CA SER A 34 -2.56 -7.80 13.17
C SER A 34 -3.54 -8.23 12.07
N PRO A 35 -4.41 -9.24 12.32
CA PRO A 35 -5.53 -9.51 11.44
C PRO A 35 -6.43 -8.27 11.30
N VAL A 36 -6.89 -8.02 10.07
CA VAL A 36 -7.74 -6.87 9.76
C VAL A 36 -9.22 -7.12 10.05
N GLY A 37 -9.98 -6.04 10.30
CA GLY A 37 -11.42 -6.12 10.55
C GLY A 37 -12.25 -6.33 9.28
N TYR A 38 -13.55 -6.61 9.45
CA TYR A 38 -14.49 -6.89 8.37
C TYR A 38 -14.58 -5.76 7.32
N GLN A 39 -14.73 -4.51 7.75
CA GLN A 39 -14.88 -3.37 6.83
C GLN A 39 -13.60 -3.15 6.02
N HIS A 40 -12.44 -3.25 6.64
CA HIS A 40 -11.16 -3.17 5.95
C HIS A 40 -11.08 -4.22 4.84
N GLY A 41 -11.32 -5.51 5.17
CA GLY A 41 -11.25 -6.58 4.18
C GLY A 41 -12.26 -6.41 3.02
N LYS A 42 -13.49 -5.95 3.33
CA LYS A 42 -14.50 -5.64 2.31
C LYS A 42 -14.00 -4.56 1.34
N VAL A 43 -13.45 -3.46 1.84
CA VAL A 43 -12.97 -2.34 1.02
C VAL A 43 -11.75 -2.74 0.19
N VAL A 44 -10.79 -3.47 0.78
CA VAL A 44 -9.63 -3.99 0.04
C VAL A 44 -10.08 -4.86 -1.14
N LEU A 45 -11.01 -5.79 -0.90
CA LEU A 45 -11.54 -6.65 -1.95
C LEU A 45 -12.25 -5.85 -3.06
N GLN A 46 -13.09 -4.88 -2.68
CA GLN A 46 -13.85 -4.07 -3.62
C GLN A 46 -12.94 -3.20 -4.50
N LEU A 47 -11.97 -2.50 -3.90
CA LEU A 47 -10.99 -1.71 -4.66
C LEU A 47 -10.12 -2.61 -5.56
N GLY A 48 -9.66 -3.74 -5.04
CA GLY A 48 -8.91 -4.72 -5.82
C GLY A 48 -9.70 -5.24 -7.02
N PHE A 49 -11.01 -5.49 -6.85
CA PHE A 49 -11.90 -5.89 -7.93
C PHE A 49 -12.06 -4.80 -8.99
N LEU A 50 -12.32 -3.54 -8.59
CA LEU A 50 -12.49 -2.41 -9.52
C LEU A 50 -11.23 -2.20 -10.35
N LEU A 51 -10.05 -2.20 -9.71
CA LEU A 51 -8.75 -2.08 -10.36
C LEU A 51 -8.47 -3.25 -11.31
N SER A 52 -8.64 -4.49 -10.83
CA SER A 52 -8.40 -5.70 -11.63
C SER A 52 -9.31 -5.76 -12.85
N ARG A 53 -10.59 -5.40 -12.69
CA ARG A 53 -11.56 -5.33 -13.78
C ARG A 53 -11.12 -4.33 -14.86
N TYR A 54 -10.68 -3.15 -14.44
CA TYR A 54 -10.18 -2.12 -15.36
C TYR A 54 -8.93 -2.60 -16.11
N LEU A 55 -7.95 -3.16 -15.40
CA LEU A 55 -6.69 -3.59 -15.96
C LEU A 55 -6.82 -4.79 -16.93
N LYS A 56 -7.92 -5.54 -16.90
CA LYS A 56 -8.21 -6.55 -17.93
C LYS A 56 -8.43 -5.95 -19.31
N SER A 57 -9.02 -4.76 -19.38
CA SER A 57 -9.25 -4.04 -20.65
C SER A 57 -8.10 -3.09 -21.00
N GLN A 58 -7.31 -2.67 -20.02
CA GLN A 58 -6.20 -1.74 -20.16
C GLN A 58 -4.95 -2.32 -19.44
N PRO A 59 -4.19 -3.22 -20.09
CA PRO A 59 -3.12 -3.98 -19.43
C PRO A 59 -1.84 -3.13 -19.24
N VAL A 60 -1.97 -1.99 -18.55
CA VAL A 60 -0.87 -1.04 -18.31
C VAL A 60 0.02 -1.42 -17.11
N GLY A 61 -0.32 -2.47 -16.39
CA GLY A 61 0.41 -2.95 -15.22
C GLY A 61 -0.33 -4.05 -14.46
N VAL A 62 0.08 -4.30 -13.25
CA VAL A 62 -0.52 -5.30 -12.35
C VAL A 62 -0.91 -4.67 -11.03
N VAL A 63 -2.06 -5.06 -10.49
CA VAL A 63 -2.51 -4.78 -9.13
C VAL A 63 -2.32 -6.03 -8.28
N MET A 64 -1.89 -5.84 -7.05
CA MET A 64 -1.64 -6.91 -6.09
C MET A 64 -1.96 -6.45 -4.68
N THR A 65 -2.15 -7.41 -3.77
CA THR A 65 -2.42 -7.15 -2.35
C THR A 65 -1.29 -7.69 -1.50
N GLU A 66 -0.94 -6.95 -0.44
CA GLU A 66 -0.07 -7.41 0.64
C GLU A 66 1.33 -7.90 0.19
N VAL A 67 1.80 -7.45 -0.95
CA VAL A 67 3.15 -7.74 -1.43
C VAL A 67 4.15 -6.84 -0.73
N GLY A 68 5.25 -7.43 -0.23
CA GLY A 68 6.34 -6.67 0.36
C GLY A 68 7.15 -5.93 -0.69
N PHE A 69 7.41 -4.64 -0.44
CA PHE A 69 8.25 -3.75 -1.25
C PHE A 69 9.48 -3.34 -0.45
N LYS A 70 10.66 -3.70 -0.92
CA LYS A 70 11.94 -3.20 -0.37
C LYS A 70 12.12 -1.74 -0.76
N LEU A 71 11.82 -0.84 0.16
CA LEU A 71 11.88 0.61 -0.07
C LEU A 71 13.25 1.21 0.25
N GLU A 72 13.98 0.62 1.18
CA GLU A 72 15.28 1.10 1.67
C GLU A 72 16.24 -0.05 1.92
N PHE A 73 17.54 0.28 1.85
CA PHE A 73 18.65 -0.61 2.12
C PHE A 73 19.62 0.04 3.11
N GLY A 74 19.98 -0.66 4.17
CA GLY A 74 20.99 -0.30 5.16
C GLY A 74 20.65 0.92 6.05
N PRO A 75 19.71 0.84 7.01
CA PRO A 75 18.91 -0.33 7.39
C PRO A 75 17.70 -0.56 6.49
N ASP A 76 17.34 -1.83 6.30
CA ASP A 76 16.31 -2.21 5.35
C ASP A 76 14.91 -1.80 5.82
N THR A 77 14.09 -1.39 4.86
CA THR A 77 12.66 -1.14 5.07
C THR A 77 11.85 -1.89 4.02
N VAL A 78 10.90 -2.71 4.49
CA VAL A 78 9.93 -3.44 3.66
C VAL A 78 8.53 -3.07 4.13
N ARG A 79 7.75 -2.50 3.23
CA ARG A 79 6.33 -2.20 3.45
C ARG A 79 5.45 -3.07 2.57
N ALA A 80 4.29 -3.44 3.08
CA ALA A 80 3.29 -4.24 2.37
C ALA A 80 1.95 -3.49 2.37
N PRO A 81 1.72 -2.58 1.41
CA PRO A 81 0.46 -1.86 1.31
C PRO A 81 -0.70 -2.84 1.06
N ASP A 82 -1.90 -2.50 1.52
CA ASP A 82 -3.09 -3.35 1.33
C ASP A 82 -3.35 -3.62 -0.15
N ILE A 83 -3.17 -2.59 -1.00
CA ILE A 83 -3.18 -2.73 -2.46
C ILE A 83 -2.01 -1.94 -3.04
N ALA A 84 -1.31 -2.54 -3.99
CA ALA A 84 -0.25 -1.89 -4.76
C ALA A 84 -0.49 -2.06 -6.26
N PHE A 85 0.01 -1.10 -7.04
CA PHE A 85 0.08 -1.22 -8.50
C PHE A 85 1.50 -0.96 -8.99
N ILE A 86 1.92 -1.75 -9.97
CA ILE A 86 3.20 -1.61 -10.67
C ILE A 86 2.93 -1.54 -12.17
N ARG A 87 3.51 -0.55 -12.83
CA ARG A 87 3.45 -0.40 -14.31
C ARG A 87 4.11 -1.58 -15.01
N ALA A 88 3.55 -1.98 -16.15
CA ALA A 88 3.97 -3.16 -16.90
C ALA A 88 5.48 -3.23 -17.18
N HIS A 89 6.10 -2.09 -17.54
CA HIS A 89 7.54 -2.03 -17.85
C HIS A 89 8.46 -2.18 -16.63
N ARG A 90 7.90 -2.12 -15.41
CA ARG A 90 8.64 -2.31 -14.15
C ARG A 90 8.51 -3.70 -13.56
N ILE A 91 7.68 -4.56 -14.15
CA ILE A 91 7.47 -5.93 -13.66
C ILE A 91 8.77 -6.72 -13.91
N PRO A 92 9.41 -7.27 -12.85
CA PRO A 92 10.65 -8.01 -13.02
C PRO A 92 10.38 -9.39 -13.65
N ALA A 93 11.39 -9.92 -14.35
CA ALA A 93 11.33 -11.27 -14.91
C ALA A 93 11.19 -12.34 -13.81
N ASN A 94 11.80 -12.11 -12.65
CA ASN A 94 11.63 -12.96 -11.46
C ASN A 94 10.67 -12.26 -10.49
N THR A 95 9.53 -12.88 -10.23
CA THR A 95 8.47 -12.40 -9.36
C THR A 95 8.42 -13.13 -8.00
N ARG A 96 9.50 -13.84 -7.64
CA ARG A 96 9.60 -14.47 -6.32
C ARG A 96 10.13 -13.50 -5.29
N GLY A 97 9.61 -13.60 -4.06
CA GLY A 97 10.02 -12.75 -2.94
C GLY A 97 9.47 -11.33 -2.98
N PHE A 98 10.09 -10.45 -2.20
CA PHE A 98 9.71 -9.05 -2.16
C PHE A 98 10.06 -8.31 -3.45
N PHE A 99 9.23 -7.33 -3.80
CA PHE A 99 9.55 -6.44 -4.91
C PHE A 99 10.65 -5.45 -4.50
N THR A 100 11.67 -5.28 -5.35
CA THR A 100 12.75 -4.32 -5.09
C THR A 100 12.37 -2.94 -5.62
N GLY A 101 12.28 -1.97 -4.73
CA GLY A 101 11.87 -0.59 -5.00
C GLY A 101 10.40 -0.33 -4.69
N PRO A 102 9.94 0.93 -4.83
CA PRO A 102 8.58 1.35 -4.50
C PRO A 102 7.55 0.88 -5.55
N PRO A 103 6.28 0.69 -5.17
CA PRO A 103 5.19 0.59 -6.14
C PRO A 103 4.94 1.95 -6.81
N ASP A 104 4.21 1.96 -7.94
CA ASP A 104 3.75 3.22 -8.55
C ASP A 104 2.56 3.82 -7.80
N LEU A 105 1.70 2.96 -7.22
CA LEU A 105 0.58 3.30 -6.36
C LEU A 105 0.62 2.42 -5.11
N ALA A 106 0.45 3.03 -3.94
CA ALA A 106 0.15 2.36 -2.69
C ALA A 106 -1.22 2.79 -2.18
N ILE A 107 -2.06 1.85 -1.79
CA ILE A 107 -3.35 2.09 -1.12
C ILE A 107 -3.30 1.44 0.25
N GLU A 108 -3.58 2.23 1.27
CA GLU A 108 -3.73 1.81 2.66
C GLU A 108 -5.18 1.98 3.07
N VAL A 109 -5.77 0.95 3.62
CA VAL A 109 -7.14 0.97 4.16
C VAL A 109 -7.03 0.99 5.67
N LEU A 110 -7.60 1.99 6.32
CA LEU A 110 -7.46 2.17 7.76
C LEU A 110 -8.23 1.09 8.54
N SER A 111 -7.65 0.71 9.65
CA SER A 111 -8.28 -0.04 10.73
C SER A 111 -8.62 0.89 11.91
N PRO A 112 -9.61 0.56 12.77
CA PRO A 112 -10.01 1.43 13.88
C PRO A 112 -8.90 1.79 14.86
N ASP A 113 -7.86 0.95 14.96
CA ASP A 113 -6.72 1.15 15.86
C ASP A 113 -5.58 1.96 15.25
N ASP A 114 -5.67 2.33 13.95
CA ASP A 114 -4.63 3.09 13.27
C ASP A 114 -4.55 4.53 13.80
N ARG A 115 -3.34 4.91 14.20
CA ARG A 115 -3.10 6.27 14.69
C ARG A 115 -2.80 7.21 13.51
N PRO A 116 -3.41 8.40 13.47
CA PRO A 116 -3.17 9.35 12.38
C PRO A 116 -1.70 9.70 12.17
N SER A 117 -0.88 9.74 13.25
CA SER A 117 0.56 9.97 13.17
C SER A 117 1.30 8.85 12.42
N ASP A 118 0.91 7.60 12.66
CA ASP A 118 1.58 6.43 12.09
C ASP A 118 1.21 6.28 10.61
N VAL A 119 -0.07 6.53 10.29
CA VAL A 119 -0.56 6.61 8.91
C VAL A 119 0.19 7.70 8.14
N ARG A 120 0.33 8.88 8.74
CA ARG A 120 1.06 9.99 8.12
C ARG A 120 2.52 9.64 7.88
N ALA A 121 3.20 9.07 8.86
CA ALA A 121 4.60 8.64 8.73
C ALA A 121 4.77 7.59 7.61
N LYS A 122 3.82 6.65 7.48
CA LYS A 122 3.80 5.63 6.41
C LYS A 122 3.63 6.28 5.04
N VAL A 123 2.71 7.23 4.89
CA VAL A 123 2.51 8.01 3.65
C VAL A 123 3.77 8.78 3.27
N ASP A 124 4.35 9.52 4.22
CA ASP A 124 5.56 10.30 3.98
C ASP A 124 6.75 9.40 3.57
N GLN A 125 6.86 8.21 4.16
CA GLN A 125 7.87 7.22 3.78
C GLN A 125 7.66 6.73 2.34
N TYR A 126 6.44 6.39 1.93
CA TYR A 126 6.14 6.00 0.55
C TYR A 126 6.53 7.09 -0.45
N LEU A 127 6.08 8.32 -0.20
CA LEU A 127 6.35 9.46 -1.09
C LEU A 127 7.85 9.77 -1.19
N ALA A 128 8.56 9.74 -0.06
CA ALA A 128 10.02 9.95 -0.01
C ALA A 128 10.79 8.90 -0.79
N ARG A 129 10.23 7.70 -0.98
CA ARG A 129 10.83 6.58 -1.73
C ARG A 129 10.37 6.50 -3.19
N GLY A 130 9.60 7.47 -3.67
CA GLY A 130 9.24 7.60 -5.07
C GLY A 130 7.92 6.95 -5.47
N VAL A 131 7.06 6.58 -4.51
CA VAL A 131 5.67 6.25 -4.83
C VAL A 131 4.99 7.48 -5.41
N ALA A 132 4.44 7.36 -6.61
CA ALA A 132 3.86 8.51 -7.32
C ALA A 132 2.52 8.96 -6.72
N LEU A 133 1.76 8.02 -6.16
CA LEU A 133 0.45 8.26 -5.56
C LEU A 133 0.22 7.33 -4.37
N VAL A 134 -0.10 7.90 -3.23
CA VAL A 134 -0.56 7.16 -2.05
C VAL A 134 -2.02 7.51 -1.81
N VAL A 135 -2.84 6.49 -1.59
CA VAL A 135 -4.27 6.61 -1.29
C VAL A 135 -4.52 6.04 0.09
N VAL A 136 -5.14 6.81 0.96
CA VAL A 136 -5.58 6.36 2.28
C VAL A 136 -7.09 6.32 2.28
N VAL A 137 -7.66 5.16 2.60
CA VAL A 137 -9.11 4.92 2.64
C VAL A 137 -9.52 4.69 4.07
N ASP A 138 -10.50 5.45 4.54
CA ASP A 138 -11.12 5.30 5.86
C ASP A 138 -12.51 4.67 5.69
N PRO A 139 -12.69 3.37 6.01
CA PRO A 139 -13.97 2.69 5.87
C PRO A 139 -15.04 3.21 6.84
N ASP A 140 -14.65 3.64 8.03
CA ASP A 140 -15.57 4.09 9.07
C ASP A 140 -16.15 5.47 8.73
N GLN A 141 -15.30 6.38 8.24
CA GLN A 141 -15.72 7.72 7.81
C GLN A 141 -16.21 7.74 6.35
N LYS A 142 -16.04 6.64 5.61
CA LYS A 142 -16.29 6.56 4.15
C LYS A 142 -15.59 7.67 3.38
N THR A 143 -14.33 7.92 3.70
CA THR A 143 -13.52 8.94 3.05
C THR A 143 -12.29 8.35 2.38
N VAL A 144 -11.81 9.05 1.36
CA VAL A 144 -10.56 8.71 0.67
C VAL A 144 -9.68 9.96 0.62
N THR A 145 -8.41 9.82 0.93
CA THR A 145 -7.45 10.92 0.79
C THR A 145 -6.33 10.50 -0.14
N THR A 146 -6.06 11.31 -1.15
CA THR A 146 -4.96 11.10 -2.08
C THR A 146 -3.77 11.99 -1.74
N TRP A 147 -2.57 11.42 -1.84
CA TRP A 147 -1.31 12.08 -1.51
C TRP A 147 -0.36 11.94 -2.69
N ARG A 148 0.20 13.07 -3.13
CA ARG A 148 1.20 13.14 -4.20
C ARG A 148 2.44 13.91 -3.73
N PRO A 149 3.62 13.67 -4.32
CA PRO A 149 4.81 14.45 -4.00
C PRO A 149 4.58 15.95 -4.20
N SER A 150 5.02 16.75 -3.24
CA SER A 150 5.03 18.22 -3.31
C SER A 150 3.67 18.89 -3.52
N THR A 151 2.56 18.18 -3.28
CA THR A 151 1.21 18.75 -3.35
C THR A 151 0.45 18.50 -2.05
N PRO A 152 -0.48 19.40 -1.66
CA PRO A 152 -1.37 19.13 -0.54
C PRO A 152 -2.21 17.88 -0.77
N PRO A 153 -2.57 17.13 0.30
CA PRO A 153 -3.49 16.01 0.19
C PRO A 153 -4.87 16.47 -0.27
N VAL A 154 -5.54 15.64 -1.06
CA VAL A 154 -6.89 15.90 -1.55
C VAL A 154 -7.85 14.92 -0.88
N PRO A 155 -8.69 15.39 0.06
CA PRO A 155 -9.74 14.58 0.68
C PRO A 155 -10.98 14.50 -0.22
N LEU A 156 -11.54 13.30 -0.34
CA LEU A 156 -12.79 12.98 -1.01
C LEU A 156 -13.77 12.46 0.07
N ARG A 157 -14.99 12.98 0.13
CA ARG A 157 -15.93 12.73 1.23
C ARG A 157 -17.37 12.50 0.80
N ALA A 158 -17.77 13.06 -0.33
CA ALA A 158 -19.11 12.84 -0.86
C ALA A 158 -19.16 11.52 -1.64
N GLU A 159 -20.30 10.82 -1.59
CA GLU A 159 -20.46 9.55 -2.32
C GLU A 159 -20.22 9.70 -3.83
N GLU A 160 -20.51 10.87 -4.37
CA GLU A 160 -20.31 11.21 -5.79
C GLU A 160 -18.88 11.64 -6.11
N ASP A 161 -18.05 11.95 -5.10
CA ASP A 161 -16.63 12.25 -5.32
C ASP A 161 -15.97 11.06 -6.03
N ARG A 162 -15.00 11.36 -6.88
CA ARG A 162 -14.33 10.34 -7.67
C ARG A 162 -12.87 10.21 -7.28
N LEU A 163 -12.48 9.00 -6.93
CA LEU A 163 -11.08 8.62 -6.86
C LEU A 163 -10.53 8.50 -8.29
N ASP A 164 -9.71 9.47 -8.68
CA ASP A 164 -9.02 9.49 -9.96
C ASP A 164 -7.55 9.06 -9.76
N LEU A 165 -7.16 7.99 -10.43
CA LEU A 165 -5.80 7.44 -10.42
C LEU A 165 -5.08 7.67 -11.76
N GLY A 166 -5.58 8.57 -12.63
CA GLY A 166 -5.11 8.79 -13.98
C GLY A 166 -3.62 9.08 -14.11
N ASP A 167 -2.98 9.64 -13.10
CA ASP A 167 -1.53 9.88 -13.05
C ASP A 167 -0.71 8.59 -13.08
N VAL A 168 -1.28 7.49 -12.57
CA VAL A 168 -0.61 6.20 -12.40
C VAL A 168 -1.27 5.12 -13.26
N ILE A 169 -2.59 5.07 -13.27
CA ILE A 169 -3.42 4.15 -14.05
C ILE A 169 -4.29 5.00 -14.97
N GLN A 170 -3.75 5.32 -16.15
CA GLN A 170 -4.41 6.23 -17.10
C GLN A 170 -5.87 5.84 -17.35
N GLY A 171 -6.79 6.80 -17.15
CA GLY A 171 -8.22 6.64 -17.37
C GLY A 171 -8.99 5.91 -16.29
N PHE A 172 -8.35 5.41 -15.23
CA PHE A 172 -9.07 4.81 -14.12
C PHE A 172 -9.68 5.88 -13.21
N SER A 173 -10.98 5.76 -12.97
CA SER A 173 -11.69 6.55 -11.97
C SER A 173 -12.91 5.77 -11.46
N CYS A 174 -13.17 5.84 -10.16
CA CYS A 174 -14.37 5.26 -9.53
C CYS A 174 -14.95 6.25 -8.50
N SER A 175 -16.26 6.16 -8.23
CA SER A 175 -16.89 6.95 -7.18
C SER A 175 -16.62 6.34 -5.80
N LEU A 176 -16.75 7.14 -4.74
CA LEU A 176 -16.67 6.64 -3.37
C LEU A 176 -17.81 5.64 -3.10
N ARG A 177 -18.98 5.84 -3.69
CA ARG A 177 -20.08 4.87 -3.62
C ARG A 177 -19.64 3.49 -4.08
N GLU A 178 -18.96 3.39 -5.24
CA GLU A 178 -18.47 2.10 -5.77
C GLU A 178 -17.44 1.44 -4.85
N ILE A 179 -16.73 2.22 -4.02
CA ILE A 179 -15.72 1.70 -3.09
C ILE A 179 -16.38 1.12 -1.84
N PHE A 180 -17.42 1.77 -1.30
CA PHE A 180 -17.98 1.47 0.02
C PHE A 180 -19.26 0.62 0.00
N GLU A 181 -19.92 0.47 -1.15
CA GLU A 181 -21.06 -0.45 -1.37
C GLU A 181 -20.60 -1.91 -1.57
#